data_97b6256e6bfa10c0feb56bd9fd52d4c7
#
_entry.id   97b6256e6bfa10c0feb56bd9fd52d4c7
#
_cell.length_a   1.000
_cell.length_b   1.000
_cell.length_c   1.000
_cell.angle_alpha   90.00
_cell.angle_beta   90.00
_cell.angle_gamma   90.00
#
_symmetry.space_group_name_H-M   'P 1'
#
loop_
_entity.id
_entity.type
_entity.pdbx_description
1 polymer ?
#
loop_
_entity_poly.entity_id
_entity_poly.type
_entity_poly.pdbx_seq_one_letter_code
_entity_poly.pdbx_strand_id
1 'polypeptide(L)'
;ITDGAMNDLIRPSLYGAHHKIFVDGKDENLGTCDVVGPVCESGDFLAKDINLPECESGDVIVVKGAGAYGFSMSSNYNTRNRAAEVCVLDGKDRLIRRRECFDDVVAPEIEFLESADARAK
;
A
#
# COMPACT_ATOMS: atom_id res chain seq x y z
N ILE A 1 -2.85 8.34 10.15
CA ILE A 1 -1.79 7.48 9.57
C ILE A 1 -2.43 6.14 9.24
N THR A 2 -2.18 5.63 8.03
CA THR A 2 -2.69 4.35 7.53
C THR A 2 -1.58 3.30 7.47
N ASP A 3 -1.95 2.04 7.32
CA ASP A 3 -1.01 0.94 7.06
C ASP A 3 -0.61 0.84 5.57
N GLY A 4 -1.39 1.41 4.65
CA GLY A 4 -1.00 1.65 3.26
C GLY A 4 -0.10 2.88 3.13
N ALA A 5 0.78 2.90 2.13
CA ALA A 5 1.77 3.95 1.96
C ALA A 5 2.06 4.26 0.48
N MET A 6 2.95 5.22 0.22
CA MET A 6 3.37 5.55 -1.12
C MET A 6 3.98 4.37 -1.89
N ASN A 7 4.54 3.39 -1.21
CA ASN A 7 5.04 2.18 -1.84
C ASN A 7 3.93 1.29 -2.42
N ASP A 8 2.70 1.41 -1.93
CA ASP A 8 1.52 0.72 -2.44
C ASP A 8 0.82 1.54 -3.54
N LEU A 9 0.80 2.88 -3.39
CA LEU A 9 0.16 3.82 -4.31
C LEU A 9 0.99 5.10 -4.45
N ILE A 10 1.95 5.11 -5.38
CA ILE A 10 2.88 6.23 -5.59
C ILE A 10 2.25 7.42 -6.31
N ARG A 11 1.15 7.24 -7.03
CA ARG A 11 0.59 8.24 -7.94
C ARG A 11 0.22 9.58 -7.31
N PRO A 12 -0.33 9.68 -6.09
CA PRO A 12 -0.56 10.96 -5.43
C PRO A 12 0.73 11.76 -5.26
N SER A 13 1.78 11.14 -4.77
CA SER A 13 3.07 11.78 -4.55
C SER A 13 3.82 12.10 -5.85
N LEU A 14 3.81 11.18 -6.81
CA LEU A 14 4.58 11.30 -8.05
C LEU A 14 3.94 12.25 -9.07
N TYR A 15 2.61 12.23 -9.18
CA TYR A 15 1.87 12.95 -10.22
C TYR A 15 0.86 13.96 -9.69
N GLY A 16 0.69 14.07 -8.37
CA GLY A 16 -0.41 14.83 -7.79
C GLY A 16 -1.78 14.22 -8.13
N ALA A 17 -1.84 12.89 -8.33
CA ALA A 17 -3.08 12.23 -8.69
C ALA A 17 -4.07 12.25 -7.53
N HIS A 18 -5.33 12.58 -7.83
CA HIS A 18 -6.40 12.57 -6.86
C HIS A 18 -7.18 11.27 -6.93
N HIS A 19 -7.30 10.60 -5.80
CA HIS A 19 -8.13 9.42 -5.62
C HIS A 19 -9.27 9.75 -4.65
N LYS A 20 -10.47 9.25 -4.92
CA LYS A 20 -11.56 9.36 -3.94
C LYS A 20 -11.25 8.46 -2.75
N ILE A 21 -11.20 9.05 -1.56
CA ILE A 21 -10.96 8.34 -0.30
C ILE A 21 -12.21 8.49 0.59
N PHE A 22 -12.55 7.45 1.30
CA PHE A 22 -13.60 7.47 2.32
C PHE A 22 -13.31 6.42 3.40
N VAL A 23 -13.98 6.55 4.53
CA VAL A 23 -13.94 5.58 5.63
C VAL A 23 -15.14 4.67 5.51
N ASP A 24 -14.93 3.36 5.53
CA ASP A 24 -16.03 2.40 5.42
C ASP A 24 -16.96 2.49 6.63
N GLY A 25 -18.27 2.59 6.36
CA GLY A 25 -19.28 2.69 7.39
C GLY A 25 -19.38 4.03 8.13
N LYS A 26 -18.62 5.07 7.73
CA LYS A 26 -18.66 6.41 8.35
C LYS A 26 -18.85 7.49 7.27
N ASP A 27 -19.77 8.42 7.52
CA ASP A 27 -20.08 9.55 6.60
C ASP A 27 -20.37 10.88 7.31
N GLU A 28 -20.35 10.90 8.64
CA GLU A 28 -20.66 12.07 9.47
C GLU A 28 -19.41 12.70 10.09
N ASN A 29 -19.55 13.93 10.61
CA ASN A 29 -18.51 14.66 11.35
C ASN A 29 -17.19 14.85 10.57
N LEU A 30 -17.30 15.39 9.35
CA LEU A 30 -16.15 15.57 8.48
C LEU A 30 -15.20 16.65 9.03
N GLY A 31 -13.93 16.28 9.13
CA GLY A 31 -12.83 17.21 9.40
C GLY A 31 -11.81 17.17 8.27
N THR A 32 -11.07 18.27 8.09
CA THR A 32 -9.99 18.34 7.10
C THR A 32 -8.75 17.62 7.64
N CYS A 33 -8.20 16.72 6.86
CA CYS A 33 -7.01 15.96 7.23
C CYS A 33 -6.16 15.54 6.02
N ASP A 34 -4.92 15.15 6.31
CA ASP A 34 -4.06 14.42 5.38
C ASP A 34 -4.15 12.92 5.65
N VAL A 35 -4.16 12.12 4.59
CA VAL A 35 -4.04 10.67 4.68
C VAL A 35 -2.61 10.29 4.32
N VAL A 36 -1.86 9.81 5.31
CA VAL A 36 -0.43 9.54 5.21
C VAL A 36 -0.11 8.10 5.59
N GLY A 37 0.93 7.54 4.99
CA GLY A 37 1.44 6.23 5.34
C GLY A 37 2.47 6.27 6.49
N PRO A 38 3.08 5.13 6.84
CA PRO A 38 4.06 5.02 7.92
C PRO A 38 5.52 5.12 7.44
N VAL A 39 5.75 5.47 6.18
CA VAL A 39 7.09 5.53 5.59
C VAL A 39 7.77 6.83 6.00
N CYS A 40 9.06 6.75 6.33
CA CYS A 40 9.89 7.91 6.70
C CYS A 40 10.30 8.71 5.45
N GLU A 41 9.31 9.34 4.80
CA GLU A 41 9.46 10.09 3.55
C GLU A 41 8.39 11.19 3.50
N SER A 42 8.78 12.42 3.15
CA SER A 42 7.85 13.56 3.02
C SER A 42 6.80 13.37 1.92
N GLY A 43 7.09 12.51 0.95
CA GLY A 43 6.17 12.10 -0.10
C GLY A 43 5.16 11.03 0.31
N ASP A 44 5.21 10.51 1.54
CA ASP A 44 4.32 9.42 1.96
C ASP A 44 2.93 9.93 2.35
N PHE A 45 2.19 10.33 1.35
CA PHE A 45 0.78 10.68 1.48
C PHE A 45 -0.06 10.04 0.36
N LEU A 46 -1.28 9.68 0.70
CA LEU A 46 -2.31 9.20 -0.23
C LEU A 46 -3.26 10.34 -0.63
N ALA A 47 -3.46 11.31 0.25
CA ALA A 47 -4.17 12.56 -0.03
C ALA A 47 -3.79 13.64 0.97
N LYS A 48 -3.99 14.90 0.58
CA LYS A 48 -3.82 16.09 1.43
C LYS A 48 -5.07 16.96 1.39
N ASP A 49 -5.33 17.62 2.52
CA ASP A 49 -6.42 18.60 2.66
C ASP A 49 -7.79 18.03 2.24
N ILE A 50 -8.09 16.78 2.57
CA ILE A 50 -9.38 16.16 2.28
C ILE A 50 -10.28 16.11 3.51
N ASN A 51 -11.59 16.09 3.27
CA ASN A 51 -12.57 15.94 4.35
C ASN A 51 -12.88 14.47 4.57
N LEU A 52 -12.60 13.96 5.76
CA LEU A 52 -12.96 12.61 6.21
C LEU A 52 -13.65 12.66 7.56
N PRO A 53 -14.44 11.63 7.89
CA PRO A 53 -14.91 11.40 9.25
C PRO A 53 -13.75 11.26 10.22
N GLU A 54 -14.00 11.53 11.50
CA GLU A 54 -13.02 11.21 12.55
C GLU A 54 -12.73 9.71 12.55
N CYS A 55 -11.43 9.39 12.48
CA CYS A 55 -10.94 8.02 12.34
C CYS A 55 -10.30 7.52 13.62
N GLU A 56 -10.56 6.26 13.92
CA GLU A 56 -9.94 5.52 15.02
C GLU A 56 -9.10 4.35 14.49
N SER A 57 -8.26 3.82 15.35
CA SER A 57 -7.48 2.61 15.00
C SER A 57 -8.41 1.42 14.74
N GLY A 58 -8.28 0.79 13.59
CA GLY A 58 -9.12 -0.31 13.14
C GLY A 58 -10.16 0.10 12.09
N ASP A 59 -10.37 1.38 11.85
CA ASP A 59 -11.21 1.83 10.74
C ASP A 59 -10.60 1.45 9.39
N VAL A 60 -11.47 1.12 8.44
CA VAL A 60 -11.07 0.78 7.08
C VAL A 60 -11.16 2.00 6.18
N ILE A 61 -10.01 2.42 5.63
CA ILE A 61 -9.95 3.48 4.62
C ILE A 61 -9.94 2.87 3.23
N VAL A 62 -10.83 3.35 2.38
CA VAL A 62 -10.96 2.89 1.00
C VAL A 62 -10.48 3.97 0.04
N VAL A 63 -9.49 3.62 -0.79
CA VAL A 63 -8.97 4.48 -1.86
C VAL A 63 -9.47 3.96 -3.20
N LYS A 64 -10.37 4.71 -3.85
CA LYS A 64 -10.96 4.30 -5.13
C LYS A 64 -10.07 4.60 -6.33
N GLY A 65 -10.24 3.77 -7.38
CA GLY A 65 -9.54 3.98 -8.65
C GLY A 65 -8.04 3.74 -8.56
N ALA A 66 -7.57 3.00 -7.56
CA ALA A 66 -6.16 2.74 -7.30
C ALA A 66 -5.62 1.48 -8.01
N GLY A 67 -6.47 0.62 -8.57
CA GLY A 67 -6.05 -0.66 -9.15
C GLY A 67 -5.23 -0.51 -10.43
N ALA A 68 -5.62 0.42 -11.32
CA ALA A 68 -4.84 0.69 -12.52
C ALA A 68 -3.45 1.24 -12.14
N TYR A 69 -2.40 0.56 -12.60
CA TYR A 69 -1.00 0.84 -12.28
C TYR A 69 -0.59 0.62 -10.81
N GLY A 70 -1.51 0.29 -9.91
CA GLY A 70 -1.23 0.12 -8.49
C GLY A 70 -0.09 -0.85 -8.26
N PHE A 71 -0.28 -2.13 -8.56
CA PHE A 71 0.76 -3.14 -8.36
C PHE A 71 2.00 -2.90 -9.21
N SER A 72 1.86 -2.55 -10.50
CA SER A 72 3.00 -2.38 -11.41
C SER A 72 3.92 -1.21 -11.05
N MET A 73 3.42 -0.22 -10.32
CA MET A 73 4.18 0.92 -9.79
C MET A 73 4.51 0.78 -8.31
N SER A 74 4.03 -0.27 -7.64
CA SER A 74 4.38 -0.54 -6.24
C SER A 74 5.85 -0.91 -6.09
N SER A 75 6.37 -0.72 -4.90
CA SER A 75 7.76 -1.01 -4.58
C SER A 75 7.91 -1.65 -3.20
N ASN A 76 9.09 -2.15 -2.92
CA ASN A 76 9.48 -2.60 -1.58
C ASN A 76 10.22 -1.49 -0.81
N TYR A 77 9.94 -0.22 -1.12
CA TYR A 77 10.55 0.90 -0.41
C TYR A 77 10.38 0.75 1.11
N ASN A 78 11.44 1.03 1.86
CA ASN A 78 11.56 0.73 3.29
C ASN A 78 11.34 -0.74 3.66
N THR A 79 11.69 -1.66 2.75
CA THR A 79 11.55 -3.12 2.93
C THR A 79 10.10 -3.55 3.20
N ARG A 80 9.13 -2.77 2.73
CA ARG A 80 7.71 -3.09 2.89
C ARG A 80 7.28 -4.13 1.87
N ASN A 81 6.52 -5.12 2.34
CA ASN A 81 5.93 -6.15 1.48
C ASN A 81 4.77 -5.57 0.65
N ARG A 82 4.70 -5.94 -0.63
CA ARG A 82 3.55 -5.56 -1.46
C ARG A 82 2.27 -6.23 -0.97
N ALA A 83 1.17 -5.49 -1.06
CA ALA A 83 -0.15 -5.94 -0.66
C ALA A 83 -0.67 -7.10 -1.52
N ALA A 84 -1.61 -7.85 -0.97
CA ALA A 84 -2.36 -8.84 -1.74
C ALA A 84 -3.29 -8.15 -2.76
N GLU A 85 -3.60 -8.85 -3.86
CA GLU A 85 -4.63 -8.44 -4.80
C GLU A 85 -5.80 -9.44 -4.77
N VAL A 86 -7.01 -8.90 -4.65
CA VAL A 86 -8.25 -9.67 -4.62
C VAL A 86 -9.15 -9.20 -5.76
N CYS A 87 -9.62 -10.13 -6.55
CA CYS A 87 -10.64 -9.89 -7.56
C CYS A 87 -12.03 -10.16 -6.97
N VAL A 88 -12.94 -9.21 -7.11
CA VAL A 88 -14.36 -9.41 -6.75
C VAL A 88 -15.18 -9.43 -8.04
N LEU A 89 -15.84 -10.55 -8.30
CA LEU A 89 -16.69 -10.75 -9.45
C LEU A 89 -17.96 -11.47 -9.03
N ASP A 90 -19.11 -10.96 -9.44
CA ASP A 90 -20.43 -11.52 -9.10
C ASP A 90 -20.63 -11.78 -7.59
N GLY A 91 -20.18 -10.84 -6.75
CA GLY A 91 -20.26 -10.92 -5.30
C GLY A 91 -19.36 -11.98 -4.65
N LYS A 92 -18.41 -12.55 -5.40
CA LYS A 92 -17.42 -13.51 -4.91
C LYS A 92 -16.03 -12.92 -4.99
N ASP A 93 -15.28 -13.07 -3.91
CA ASP A 93 -13.88 -12.69 -3.84
C ASP A 93 -12.95 -13.85 -4.24
N ARG A 94 -11.85 -13.52 -4.86
CA ARG A 94 -10.76 -14.46 -5.20
C ARG A 94 -9.43 -13.78 -4.99
N LEU A 95 -8.57 -14.40 -4.22
CA LEU A 95 -7.17 -14.00 -4.15
C LEU A 95 -6.49 -14.29 -5.49
N ILE A 96 -6.06 -13.24 -6.21
CA ILE A 96 -5.34 -13.37 -7.49
C ILE A 96 -3.84 -13.17 -7.34
N ARG A 97 -3.42 -12.51 -6.23
CA ARG A 97 -2.02 -12.37 -5.84
C ARG A 97 -1.92 -12.38 -4.33
N ARG A 98 -1.12 -13.27 -3.77
CA ARG A 98 -0.89 -13.29 -2.32
C ARG A 98 -0.08 -12.06 -1.89
N ARG A 99 -0.20 -11.67 -0.63
CA ARG A 99 0.70 -10.70 -0.01
C ARG A 99 2.14 -11.25 -0.03
N GLU A 100 3.11 -10.39 -0.28
CA GLU A 100 4.52 -10.74 -0.11
C GLU A 100 4.83 -11.01 1.36
N CYS A 101 5.78 -11.90 1.61
CA CYS A 101 6.44 -12.06 2.89
C CYS A 101 7.87 -11.50 2.81
N PHE A 102 8.56 -11.42 3.93
CA PHE A 102 9.94 -10.91 3.97
C PHE A 102 10.87 -11.74 3.08
N ASP A 103 10.70 -13.06 3.07
CA ASP A 103 11.53 -13.96 2.26
C ASP A 103 11.42 -13.66 0.75
N ASP A 104 10.26 -13.23 0.27
CA ASP A 104 10.10 -12.82 -1.14
C ASP A 104 10.97 -11.61 -1.48
N VAL A 105 11.15 -10.69 -0.52
CA VAL A 105 11.90 -9.45 -0.72
C VAL A 105 13.39 -9.72 -0.72
N VAL A 106 13.88 -10.61 0.14
CA VAL A 106 15.31 -10.89 0.34
C VAL A 106 15.82 -12.14 -0.41
N ALA A 107 14.94 -12.83 -1.13
CA ALA A 107 15.30 -14.06 -1.84
C ALA A 107 16.55 -13.91 -2.75
N PRO A 108 16.72 -12.83 -3.54
CA PRO A 108 17.90 -12.67 -4.38
C PRO A 108 19.21 -12.59 -3.59
N GLU A 109 19.19 -11.97 -2.41
CA GLU A 109 20.35 -11.86 -1.54
C GLU A 109 20.68 -13.20 -0.86
N ILE A 110 19.67 -13.92 -0.40
CA ILE A 110 19.82 -15.25 0.21
C ILE A 110 20.41 -16.23 -0.81
N GLU A 111 19.87 -16.29 -2.01
CA GLU A 111 20.38 -17.15 -3.09
C GLU A 111 21.86 -16.87 -3.40
N PHE A 112 22.24 -15.58 -3.41
CA PHE A 112 23.64 -15.20 -3.63
C PHE A 112 24.54 -15.65 -2.50
N LEU A 113 24.16 -15.47 -1.25
CA LEU A 113 24.94 -15.88 -0.08
C LEU A 113 25.14 -17.39 -0.04
N GLU A 114 24.09 -18.15 -0.27
CA GLU A 114 24.17 -19.62 -0.32
C GLU A 114 25.09 -20.10 -1.46
N SER A 115 25.02 -19.44 -2.64
CA SER A 115 25.90 -19.76 -3.76
C SER A 115 27.38 -19.40 -3.52
N ALA A 116 27.65 -18.34 -2.75
CA ALA A 116 28.99 -17.93 -2.37
C ALA A 116 29.62 -18.93 -1.38
N ASP A 117 28.87 -19.39 -0.40
CA ASP A 117 29.31 -20.42 0.55
C ASP A 117 29.58 -21.76 -0.14
N ALA A 118 28.83 -22.09 -1.18
CA ALA A 118 29.07 -23.28 -1.98
C ALA A 118 30.38 -23.21 -2.80
N ARG A 119 30.87 -22.02 -3.14
CA ARG A 119 32.14 -21.79 -3.86
C ARG A 119 33.34 -21.70 -2.94
N ALA A 120 33.13 -21.47 -1.64
CA ALA A 120 34.19 -21.35 -0.63
C ALA A 120 34.60 -22.70 -0.01
N LYS A 121 33.92 -23.80 -0.34
CA LYS A 121 34.22 -25.17 0.05
C LYS A 121 34.84 -25.94 -1.11
#